data_b1abd9d6065f4931030f890ed72708d5
#
_entry.id   b1abd9d6065f4931030f890ed72708d5
#
_cell.length_a   1.000
_cell.length_b   1.000
_cell.length_c   1.000
_cell.angle_alpha   90.00
_cell.angle_beta   90.00
_cell.angle_gamma   90.00
#
_symmetry.space_group_name_H-M   'P 1'
#
loop_
_entity.id
_entity.type
_entity.pdbx_description
1 polymer ?
#
loop_
_entity_poly.entity_id
_entity_poly.type
_entity_poly.pdbx_seq_one_letter_code
_entity_poly.pdbx_strand_id
1 'polypeptide(L)'
;MSVINALANQYYLYIKRGQKPIPWNIYDTHPPIEFGLTTYFGKVFQAIEKSCQLSGLVFYVTWDEIDQLPSYGPNVVVFVLGDEWYRIPKYTHKVRAVFKCIGTRPILGCNPLLKPSLLNLLALIQFIRILVVGLPGFVNYHWHKFKSLLSGKGTITPIYDIPLGYSNSKDIPIKDIEERLYDTYFSGSVVHIPYPLWSFKRWLGTPKTLARKLMISSINQFKKKNPDFKVELSITGGFRNRTVEDERSYCEIMMDTKICLVPRGTSFETTRFFEAMKYGCIVVTEALPSRWYLNGSPVIQIEDWQDLEKILKKLLENQQLMREMHQQSLNWWKNQCSEAIVGEYIVEKLYRNITVSTKYKAGVSMSLTPP
;
A
#
# COMPACT_ATOMS: atom_id res chain seq x y z
N MET A 1 34.96 21.63 -20.94
CA MET A 1 33.64 21.10 -20.59
C MET A 1 33.57 20.97 -19.08
N SER A 2 32.91 21.90 -18.42
CA SER A 2 32.69 21.85 -16.97
C SER A 2 31.73 20.71 -16.69
N VAL A 3 32.20 19.68 -15.98
CA VAL A 3 31.36 18.66 -15.39
C VAL A 3 30.45 19.39 -14.39
N ILE A 4 29.21 19.63 -14.79
CA ILE A 4 28.15 20.06 -13.85
C ILE A 4 28.02 18.88 -12.87
N ASN A 5 28.60 19.04 -11.68
CA ASN A 5 28.31 18.11 -10.57
C ASN A 5 26.81 18.18 -10.32
N ALA A 6 26.05 17.28 -10.93
CA ALA A 6 24.64 17.11 -10.63
C ALA A 6 24.55 16.81 -9.14
N LEU A 7 23.86 17.67 -8.38
CA LEU A 7 23.62 17.44 -6.96
C LEU A 7 22.95 16.08 -6.79
N ALA A 8 23.57 15.20 -6.01
CA ALA A 8 22.97 13.88 -5.71
C ALA A 8 21.60 14.04 -5.03
N ASN A 9 20.74 13.09 -5.25
CA ASN A 9 19.47 13.01 -4.52
C ASN A 9 19.74 12.68 -3.04
N GLN A 10 18.87 13.17 -2.18
CA GLN A 10 18.96 12.97 -0.73
C GLN A 10 17.70 12.29 -0.21
N TYR A 11 17.88 11.28 0.63
CA TYR A 11 16.80 10.49 1.21
C TYR A 11 16.80 10.63 2.73
N TYR A 12 15.63 10.90 3.30
CA TYR A 12 15.45 11.08 4.73
C TYR A 12 14.24 10.31 5.25
N LEU A 13 14.42 9.62 6.36
CA LEU A 13 13.31 9.10 7.17
C LEU A 13 12.84 10.19 8.13
N TYR A 14 11.57 10.53 8.04
CA TYR A 14 10.93 11.54 8.89
C TYR A 14 9.59 11.02 9.41
N ILE A 15 9.60 10.30 10.54
CA ILE A 15 8.49 9.47 10.98
C ILE A 15 7.51 10.23 11.85
N LYS A 16 8.00 11.19 12.65
CA LYS A 16 7.19 11.98 13.58
C LYS A 16 7.45 13.48 13.41
N ARG A 17 6.40 14.27 13.62
CA ARG A 17 6.51 15.73 13.65
C ARG A 17 7.54 16.18 14.68
N GLY A 18 8.39 17.15 14.31
CA GLY A 18 9.42 17.72 15.16
C GLY A 18 10.66 16.83 15.38
N GLN A 19 10.66 15.63 14.84
CA GLN A 19 11.83 14.77 14.82
C GLN A 19 12.85 15.34 13.82
N LYS A 20 14.15 15.22 14.10
CA LYS A 20 15.17 15.49 13.10
C LYS A 20 15.06 14.46 11.98
N PRO A 21 15.13 14.88 10.71
CA PRO A 21 15.16 13.93 9.60
C PRO A 21 16.44 13.10 9.71
N ILE A 22 16.29 11.78 9.56
CA ILE A 22 17.37 10.82 9.65
C ILE A 22 17.85 10.55 8.24
N PRO A 23 19.10 10.86 7.87
CA PRO A 23 19.64 10.52 6.57
C PRO A 23 19.55 9.01 6.32
N TRP A 24 19.11 8.63 5.14
CA TRP A 24 18.96 7.25 4.75
C TRP A 24 19.79 6.94 3.53
N ASN A 25 20.83 6.13 3.72
CA ASN A 25 21.54 5.52 2.60
C ASN A 25 20.70 4.33 2.09
N ILE A 26 20.10 4.51 0.93
CA ILE A 26 19.19 3.52 0.33
C ILE A 26 19.89 2.21 -0.09
N TYR A 27 21.23 2.18 -0.07
CA TYR A 27 22.04 0.99 -0.37
C TYR A 27 22.41 0.18 0.88
N ASP A 28 22.14 0.71 2.08
CA ASP A 28 22.39 -0.02 3.31
C ASP A 28 21.42 -1.19 3.45
N THR A 29 21.96 -2.32 3.85
CA THR A 29 21.15 -3.53 4.12
C THR A 29 20.27 -3.35 5.35
N HIS A 30 20.67 -2.51 6.29
CA HIS A 30 19.92 -2.17 7.50
C HIS A 30 19.58 -0.68 7.50
N PRO A 31 18.32 -0.32 7.31
CA PRO A 31 17.90 1.07 7.40
C PRO A 31 18.09 1.60 8.84
N PRO A 32 18.35 2.90 9.02
CA PRO A 32 18.58 3.49 10.34
C PRO A 32 17.39 3.38 11.29
N ILE A 33 16.20 3.14 10.75
CA ILE A 33 14.99 2.77 11.50
C ILE A 33 14.29 1.69 10.70
N GLU A 34 14.10 0.53 11.30
CA GLU A 34 13.27 -0.52 10.74
C GLU A 34 11.80 -0.18 10.94
N PHE A 35 11.16 0.29 9.91
CA PHE A 35 9.71 0.23 9.78
C PHE A 35 9.37 -0.52 8.50
N GLY A 36 8.67 -1.62 8.68
CA GLY A 36 8.36 -2.71 7.76
C GLY A 36 8.37 -2.51 6.24
N LEU A 37 8.42 -1.29 5.72
CA LEU A 37 8.42 -1.01 4.27
C LEU A 37 9.76 -0.49 3.74
N THR A 38 10.77 -0.31 4.60
CA THR A 38 12.08 0.25 4.20
C THR A 38 12.81 -0.61 3.18
N THR A 39 12.71 -1.94 3.31
CA THR A 39 13.32 -2.86 2.34
C THR A 39 12.76 -2.69 0.93
N TYR A 40 11.43 -2.63 0.80
CA TYR A 40 10.78 -2.43 -0.50
C TYR A 40 11.11 -1.06 -1.09
N PHE A 41 10.90 0.01 -0.33
CA PHE A 41 11.14 1.37 -0.82
C PHE A 41 12.61 1.69 -1.00
N GLY A 42 13.53 1.06 -0.26
CA GLY A 42 14.96 1.14 -0.54
C GLY A 42 15.29 0.67 -1.96
N LYS A 43 14.76 -0.49 -2.37
CA LYS A 43 14.93 -1.02 -3.73
C LYS A 43 14.22 -0.15 -4.79
N VAL A 44 13.05 0.42 -4.48
CA VAL A 44 12.35 1.38 -5.36
C VAL A 44 13.21 2.62 -5.58
N PHE A 45 13.81 3.18 -4.53
CA PHE A 45 14.69 4.36 -4.65
C PHE A 45 15.99 4.03 -5.40
N GLN A 46 16.54 2.84 -5.21
CA GLN A 46 17.67 2.37 -6.04
C GLN A 46 17.31 2.28 -7.53
N ALA A 47 16.07 1.88 -7.86
CA ALA A 47 15.60 1.88 -9.24
C ALA A 47 15.45 3.30 -9.80
N ILE A 48 15.03 4.28 -8.98
CA ILE A 48 14.99 5.70 -9.36
C ILE A 48 16.40 6.22 -9.67
N GLU A 49 17.38 5.92 -8.82
CA GLU A 49 18.78 6.34 -9.03
C GLU A 49 19.39 5.75 -10.31
N LYS A 50 19.09 4.49 -10.61
CA LYS A 50 19.55 3.82 -11.84
C LYS A 50 19.05 4.50 -13.12
N SER A 51 17.92 5.20 -13.07
CA SER A 51 17.39 5.90 -14.25
C SER A 51 18.21 7.13 -14.65
N CYS A 52 19.04 7.68 -13.76
CA CYS A 52 19.89 8.87 -13.94
C CYS A 52 19.16 10.12 -14.48
N GLN A 53 17.82 10.14 -14.44
CA GLN A 53 17.01 11.22 -15.01
C GLN A 53 16.69 12.35 -14.02
N LEU A 54 16.84 12.09 -12.74
CA LEU A 54 16.48 13.00 -11.66
C LEU A 54 17.67 13.26 -10.76
N SER A 55 17.94 14.52 -10.45
CA SER A 55 19.03 14.93 -9.57
C SER A 55 18.65 16.12 -8.71
N GLY A 56 19.28 16.28 -7.55
CA GLY A 56 19.07 17.40 -6.63
C GLY A 56 17.75 17.36 -5.90
N LEU A 57 17.07 16.22 -5.86
CA LEU A 57 15.82 16.06 -5.15
C LEU A 57 16.05 15.67 -3.69
N VAL A 58 15.15 16.11 -2.82
CA VAL A 58 15.10 15.76 -1.42
C VAL A 58 13.84 14.92 -1.18
N PHE A 59 14.05 13.67 -0.80
CA PHE A 59 12.97 12.71 -0.54
C PHE A 59 12.72 12.58 0.96
N TYR A 60 11.55 12.97 1.43
CA TYR A 60 11.09 12.69 2.79
C TYR A 60 10.15 11.49 2.79
N VAL A 61 10.52 10.46 3.54
CA VAL A 61 9.71 9.24 3.70
C VAL A 61 9.09 9.25 5.09
N THR A 62 7.77 9.27 5.13
CA THR A 62 6.99 9.33 6.37
C THR A 62 6.09 8.10 6.49
N TRP A 63 5.85 7.65 7.73
CA TRP A 63 4.89 6.57 7.94
C TRP A 63 3.46 7.07 7.86
N ASP A 64 3.14 8.07 8.63
CA ASP A 64 1.81 8.66 8.72
C ASP A 64 1.78 10.06 8.09
N GLU A 65 0.59 10.62 7.94
CA GLU A 65 0.45 12.01 7.55
C GLU A 65 0.99 12.90 8.68
N ILE A 66 1.88 13.80 8.31
CA ILE A 66 2.46 14.81 9.19
C ILE A 66 2.10 16.20 8.69
N ASP A 67 1.82 17.10 9.63
CA ASP A 67 1.41 18.47 9.31
C ASP A 67 2.54 19.35 8.75
N GLN A 68 3.80 19.02 9.05
CA GLN A 68 4.96 19.83 8.72
C GLN A 68 6.15 18.97 8.30
N LEU A 69 6.93 19.49 7.36
CA LEU A 69 8.19 18.90 6.90
C LEU A 69 9.36 19.76 7.38
N PRO A 70 10.58 19.18 7.44
CA PRO A 70 11.79 19.91 7.77
C PRO A 70 12.12 21.02 6.75
N SER A 71 11.81 20.81 5.47
CA SER A 71 11.95 21.81 4.41
C SER A 71 10.88 21.66 3.34
N TYR A 72 10.71 22.71 2.53
CA TYR A 72 9.77 22.80 1.43
C TYR A 72 10.48 23.32 0.18
N GLY A 73 9.94 23.02 -0.98
CA GLY A 73 10.48 23.54 -2.23
C GLY A 73 10.11 22.71 -3.46
N PRO A 74 10.45 23.22 -4.65
CA PRO A 74 10.19 22.53 -5.92
C PRO A 74 11.06 21.29 -6.12
N ASN A 75 12.06 21.06 -5.27
CA ASN A 75 12.92 19.88 -5.25
C ASN A 75 12.53 18.88 -4.15
N VAL A 76 11.52 19.16 -3.34
CA VAL A 76 11.07 18.27 -2.24
C VAL A 76 10.00 17.32 -2.74
N VAL A 77 10.20 16.03 -2.52
CA VAL A 77 9.28 14.94 -2.83
C VAL A 77 8.94 14.19 -1.55
N VAL A 78 7.68 13.87 -1.33
CA VAL A 78 7.23 13.24 -0.09
C VAL A 78 6.60 11.88 -0.37
N PHE A 79 6.97 10.90 0.44
CA PHE A 79 6.39 9.56 0.46
C PHE A 79 5.64 9.35 1.78
N VAL A 80 4.34 9.09 1.72
CA VAL A 80 3.50 8.77 2.89
C VAL A 80 3.10 7.31 2.80
N LEU A 81 3.65 6.46 3.66
CA LEU A 81 3.59 5.01 3.49
C LEU A 81 2.42 4.34 4.24
N GLY A 82 2.05 4.82 5.42
CA GLY A 82 1.16 4.10 6.34
C GLY A 82 -0.15 4.80 6.70
N ASP A 83 -0.52 5.91 6.07
CA ASP A 83 -1.74 6.66 6.44
C ASP A 83 -3.02 5.94 6.00
N GLU A 84 -3.56 5.11 6.89
CA GLU A 84 -4.83 4.38 6.71
C GLU A 84 -6.08 5.28 6.84
N TRP A 85 -5.91 6.60 7.11
CA TRP A 85 -7.00 7.57 7.21
C TRP A 85 -7.25 8.34 5.91
N TYR A 86 -6.50 8.05 4.85
CA TYR A 86 -6.64 8.67 3.53
C TYR A 86 -6.49 10.20 3.54
N ARG A 87 -5.78 10.76 4.52
CA ARG A 87 -5.60 12.21 4.67
C ARG A 87 -4.73 12.78 3.55
N ILE A 88 -5.02 14.01 3.16
CA ILE A 88 -4.19 14.79 2.26
C ILE A 88 -3.32 15.72 3.11
N PRO A 89 -1.98 15.67 2.98
CA PRO A 89 -1.10 16.53 3.73
C PRO A 89 -1.35 18.01 3.42
N LYS A 90 -1.45 18.84 4.45
CA LYS A 90 -1.74 20.28 4.30
C LYS A 90 -0.65 21.05 3.56
N TYR A 91 0.58 20.56 3.59
CA TYR A 91 1.73 21.15 2.90
C TYR A 91 1.85 20.76 1.41
N THR A 92 0.92 19.98 0.87
CA THR A 92 1.00 19.45 -0.51
C THR A 92 1.34 20.54 -1.52
N HIS A 93 0.77 21.75 -1.37
CA HIS A 93 1.03 22.88 -2.27
C HIS A 93 2.43 23.50 -2.16
N LYS A 94 3.28 23.04 -1.23
CA LYS A 94 4.64 23.55 -0.97
C LYS A 94 5.75 22.62 -1.45
N VAL A 95 5.41 21.46 -2.01
CA VAL A 95 6.36 20.46 -2.45
C VAL A 95 6.15 20.11 -3.91
N ARG A 96 7.09 19.41 -4.52
CA ARG A 96 7.03 19.01 -5.92
C ARG A 96 5.96 17.97 -6.21
N ALA A 97 5.92 16.93 -5.39
CA ALA A 97 4.97 15.83 -5.50
C ALA A 97 4.79 15.12 -4.16
N VAL A 98 3.63 14.47 -4.00
CA VAL A 98 3.37 13.54 -2.89
C VAL A 98 3.04 12.18 -3.47
N PHE A 99 3.78 11.15 -3.08
CA PHE A 99 3.50 9.75 -3.36
C PHE A 99 2.91 9.10 -2.12
N LYS A 100 1.76 8.47 -2.27
CA LYS A 100 1.01 7.99 -1.12
C LYS A 100 0.57 6.54 -1.31
N CYS A 101 1.02 5.67 -0.41
CA CYS A 101 0.41 4.36 -0.23
C CYS A 101 -1.02 4.51 0.29
N ILE A 102 -1.88 3.55 -0.01
CA ILE A 102 -3.29 3.54 0.40
C ILE A 102 -4.10 4.68 -0.22
N GLY A 103 -3.43 5.69 -0.82
CA GLY A 103 -4.02 6.82 -1.55
C GLY A 103 -4.83 7.79 -0.70
N THR A 104 -5.69 8.57 -1.38
CA THR A 104 -6.53 9.63 -0.76
C THR A 104 -8.03 9.38 -0.94
N ARG A 105 -8.42 8.30 -1.62
CA ARG A 105 -9.82 7.96 -1.91
C ARG A 105 -10.19 6.68 -1.19
N PRO A 106 -10.91 6.74 -0.05
CA PRO A 106 -11.41 5.56 0.64
C PRO A 106 -12.53 4.90 -0.17
N ILE A 107 -12.67 3.59 -0.01
CA ILE A 107 -13.80 2.83 -0.52
C ILE A 107 -14.60 2.24 0.64
N LEU A 108 -15.91 2.10 0.46
CA LEU A 108 -16.76 1.40 1.43
C LEU A 108 -16.56 -0.12 1.35
N GLY A 109 -16.39 -0.64 0.14
CA GLY A 109 -16.08 -2.05 -0.13
C GLY A 109 -17.22 -3.03 0.16
N CYS A 110 -18.43 -2.55 0.45
CA CYS A 110 -19.62 -3.36 0.70
C CYS A 110 -20.88 -2.53 0.39
N ASN A 111 -22.02 -3.21 0.28
CA ASN A 111 -23.30 -2.52 0.18
C ASN A 111 -24.17 -2.89 1.39
N PRO A 112 -24.17 -2.07 2.47
CA PRO A 112 -24.91 -2.37 3.69
C PRO A 112 -26.42 -2.36 3.51
N LEU A 113 -26.95 -1.77 2.44
CA LEU A 113 -28.38 -1.77 2.13
C LEU A 113 -28.82 -3.08 1.49
N LEU A 114 -28.00 -3.65 0.60
CA LEU A 114 -28.30 -4.92 -0.07
C LEU A 114 -27.95 -6.13 0.80
N LYS A 115 -26.90 -6.04 1.60
CA LYS A 115 -26.43 -7.11 2.49
C LYS A 115 -26.25 -6.57 3.92
N PRO A 116 -27.36 -6.37 4.67
CA PRO A 116 -27.27 -5.87 6.03
C PRO A 116 -26.58 -6.91 6.93
N SER A 117 -25.45 -6.51 7.53
CA SER A 117 -24.72 -7.30 8.52
C SER A 117 -24.01 -6.37 9.50
N LEU A 118 -23.64 -6.90 10.67
CA LEU A 118 -22.85 -6.13 11.64
C LEU A 118 -21.51 -5.66 11.03
N LEU A 119 -20.87 -6.50 10.24
CA LEU A 119 -19.63 -6.15 9.54
C LEU A 119 -19.84 -4.95 8.61
N ASN A 120 -20.88 -4.99 7.78
CA ASN A 120 -21.17 -3.94 6.80
C ASN A 120 -21.60 -2.64 7.49
N LEU A 121 -22.35 -2.70 8.59
CA LEU A 121 -22.72 -1.53 9.38
C LEU A 121 -21.49 -0.87 10.01
N LEU A 122 -20.59 -1.65 10.62
CA LEU A 122 -19.34 -1.10 11.19
C LEU A 122 -18.39 -0.58 10.09
N ALA A 123 -18.39 -1.20 8.91
CA ALA A 123 -17.63 -0.69 7.76
C ALA A 123 -18.15 0.69 7.30
N LEU A 124 -19.48 0.87 7.26
CA LEU A 124 -20.09 2.17 6.95
C LEU A 124 -19.73 3.24 7.98
N ILE A 125 -19.82 2.92 9.28
CA ILE A 125 -19.43 3.84 10.36
C ILE A 125 -17.93 4.22 10.23
N GLN A 126 -17.06 3.24 9.98
CA GLN A 126 -15.64 3.50 9.76
C GLN A 126 -15.41 4.37 8.52
N PHE A 127 -16.10 4.12 7.43
CA PHE A 127 -16.01 4.90 6.20
C PHE A 127 -16.41 6.36 6.42
N ILE A 128 -17.55 6.61 7.07
CA ILE A 128 -17.98 7.98 7.44
C ILE A 128 -16.92 8.66 8.29
N ARG A 129 -16.37 7.96 9.29
CA ARG A 129 -15.31 8.49 10.14
C ARG A 129 -14.06 8.86 9.33
N ILE A 130 -13.65 8.03 8.37
CA ILE A 130 -12.53 8.33 7.48
C ILE A 130 -12.79 9.60 6.67
N LEU A 131 -14.00 9.76 6.11
CA LEU A 131 -14.36 10.96 5.37
C LEU A 131 -14.27 12.22 6.24
N VAL A 132 -14.78 12.17 7.47
CA VAL A 132 -14.72 13.29 8.42
C VAL A 132 -13.28 13.65 8.78
N VAL A 133 -12.44 12.66 9.07
CA VAL A 133 -11.01 12.86 9.40
C VAL A 133 -10.22 13.39 8.20
N GLY A 134 -10.54 12.96 6.99
CA GLY A 134 -9.90 13.41 5.75
C GLY A 134 -10.34 14.80 5.27
N LEU A 135 -11.52 15.26 5.70
CA LEU A 135 -12.16 16.49 5.19
C LEU A 135 -11.27 17.75 5.30
N PRO A 136 -10.57 18.04 6.41
CA PRO A 136 -9.72 19.24 6.50
C PRO A 136 -8.59 19.27 5.46
N GLY A 137 -7.93 18.14 5.22
CA GLY A 137 -6.89 18.02 4.19
C GLY A 137 -7.46 18.16 2.78
N PHE A 138 -8.62 17.55 2.53
CA PHE A 138 -9.33 17.65 1.25
C PHE A 138 -9.72 19.09 0.93
N VAL A 139 -10.36 19.80 1.87
CA VAL A 139 -10.76 21.21 1.69
C VAL A 139 -9.53 22.10 1.45
N ASN A 140 -8.48 21.94 2.26
CA ASN A 140 -7.24 22.70 2.11
C ASN A 140 -6.61 22.49 0.71
N TYR A 141 -6.53 21.25 0.23
CA TYR A 141 -5.97 20.92 -1.08
C TYR A 141 -6.78 21.58 -2.21
N HIS A 142 -8.11 21.44 -2.20
CA HIS A 142 -8.98 22.02 -3.22
C HIS A 142 -9.02 23.55 -3.17
N TRP A 143 -8.88 24.14 -2.00
CA TRP A 143 -8.76 25.58 -1.83
C TRP A 143 -7.48 26.14 -2.50
N HIS A 144 -6.34 25.49 -2.25
CA HIS A 144 -5.08 25.86 -2.91
C HIS A 144 -5.14 25.63 -4.42
N LYS A 145 -5.80 24.55 -4.85
CA LYS A 145 -6.08 24.29 -6.25
C LYS A 145 -6.87 25.42 -6.89
N PHE A 146 -7.95 25.83 -6.30
CA PHE A 146 -8.78 26.92 -6.78
C PHE A 146 -8.02 28.25 -6.85
N LYS A 147 -7.28 28.60 -5.79
CA LYS A 147 -6.42 29.79 -5.78
C LYS A 147 -5.37 29.77 -6.90
N SER A 148 -4.73 28.65 -7.15
CA SER A 148 -3.73 28.49 -8.20
C SER A 148 -4.35 28.69 -9.60
N LEU A 149 -5.55 28.20 -9.84
CA LEU A 149 -6.29 28.41 -11.08
C LEU A 149 -6.64 29.89 -11.28
N LEU A 150 -7.14 30.56 -10.24
CA LEU A 150 -7.49 32.01 -10.32
C LEU A 150 -6.27 32.90 -10.54
N SER A 151 -5.12 32.52 -9.98
CA SER A 151 -3.88 33.32 -10.11
C SER A 151 -3.08 33.04 -11.39
N GLY A 152 -3.60 32.24 -12.30
CA GLY A 152 -2.91 31.86 -13.54
C GLY A 152 -1.62 31.09 -13.36
N LYS A 153 -1.26 30.69 -12.10
CA LYS A 153 -0.03 29.99 -11.80
C LYS A 153 -0.05 28.50 -12.19
N GLY A 154 -1.20 27.99 -12.62
CA GLY A 154 -1.42 26.71 -13.33
C GLY A 154 -0.88 25.40 -12.71
N THR A 155 -0.01 25.47 -11.74
CA THR A 155 0.67 24.28 -11.20
C THR A 155 0.10 23.88 -9.85
N ILE A 156 -0.55 22.73 -9.84
CA ILE A 156 -1.01 22.08 -8.62
C ILE A 156 -0.06 20.94 -8.33
N THR A 157 0.44 20.86 -7.11
CA THR A 157 1.24 19.70 -6.68
C THR A 157 0.42 18.43 -6.80
N PRO A 158 0.85 17.48 -7.62
CA PRO A 158 0.12 16.22 -7.77
C PRO A 158 0.31 15.30 -6.57
N ILE A 159 -0.73 14.49 -6.31
CA ILE A 159 -0.67 13.37 -5.38
C ILE A 159 -0.83 12.10 -6.20
N TYR A 160 0.10 11.18 -6.07
CA TYR A 160 0.13 9.93 -6.80
C TYR A 160 -0.04 8.73 -5.86
N ASP A 161 -0.88 7.81 -6.27
CA ASP A 161 -1.03 6.53 -5.56
C ASP A 161 0.12 5.59 -5.94
N ILE A 162 0.72 4.96 -4.94
CA ILE A 162 1.76 3.94 -5.10
C ILE A 162 1.41 2.70 -4.27
N PRO A 163 1.86 1.50 -4.68
CA PRO A 163 1.59 0.28 -3.92
C PRO A 163 2.29 0.30 -2.57
N LEU A 164 1.68 -0.38 -1.60
CA LEU A 164 2.25 -0.54 -0.26
C LEU A 164 3.51 -1.42 -0.29
N GLY A 165 3.60 -2.34 -1.25
CA GLY A 165 4.70 -3.28 -1.33
C GLY A 165 4.70 -4.30 -0.18
N TYR A 166 5.86 -4.85 0.10
CA TYR A 166 6.04 -5.88 1.12
C TYR A 166 6.79 -5.35 2.35
N SER A 167 6.46 -5.89 3.52
CA SER A 167 7.24 -5.70 4.75
C SER A 167 8.28 -6.81 4.92
N ASN A 168 7.86 -8.03 4.61
CA ASN A 168 8.71 -9.21 4.75
C ASN A 168 8.86 -9.83 3.37
N SER A 169 10.09 -9.96 2.92
CA SER A 169 10.39 -10.66 1.68
C SER A 169 11.81 -11.16 1.69
N LYS A 170 11.95 -12.41 1.32
CA LYS A 170 13.24 -13.05 1.04
C LYS A 170 13.27 -13.51 -0.40
N ASP A 171 14.43 -13.48 -0.99
CA ASP A 171 14.63 -14.03 -2.33
C ASP A 171 14.79 -15.55 -2.19
N ILE A 172 13.66 -16.24 -2.19
CA ILE A 172 13.54 -17.70 -2.10
C ILE A 172 13.09 -18.19 -3.48
N PRO A 173 13.63 -19.30 -4.00
CA PRO A 173 13.16 -19.89 -5.25
C PRO A 173 11.66 -20.18 -5.22
N ILE A 174 10.95 -19.73 -6.26
CA ILE A 174 9.50 -19.91 -6.33
C ILE A 174 9.20 -21.36 -6.67
N LYS A 175 8.40 -22.01 -5.82
CA LYS A 175 7.89 -23.36 -6.05
C LYS A 175 6.67 -23.33 -6.95
N ASP A 176 6.54 -24.36 -7.79
CA ASP A 176 5.31 -24.60 -8.50
C ASP A 176 4.15 -24.82 -7.54
N ILE A 177 2.93 -24.48 -7.94
CA ILE A 177 1.79 -24.48 -7.03
C ILE A 177 1.44 -25.88 -6.50
N GLU A 178 1.71 -26.92 -7.29
CA GLU A 178 1.49 -28.31 -6.93
C GLU A 178 2.45 -28.82 -5.85
N GLU A 179 3.66 -28.28 -5.81
CA GLU A 179 4.72 -28.68 -4.86
C GLU A 179 4.54 -28.05 -3.47
N ARG A 180 3.59 -27.11 -3.35
CA ARG A 180 3.37 -26.36 -2.11
C ARG A 180 2.64 -27.17 -1.07
N LEU A 181 3.16 -27.11 0.17
CA LEU A 181 2.69 -27.92 1.28
C LEU A 181 1.31 -27.51 1.79
N TYR A 182 1.05 -26.19 1.91
CA TYR A 182 -0.16 -25.68 2.53
C TYR A 182 -1.19 -25.30 1.47
N ASP A 183 -2.41 -25.80 1.61
CA ASP A 183 -3.51 -25.44 0.74
C ASP A 183 -3.98 -23.99 1.01
N THR A 184 -3.97 -23.58 2.28
CA THR A 184 -4.28 -22.19 2.63
C THR A 184 -3.49 -21.67 3.83
N TYR A 185 -3.26 -20.36 3.84
CA TYR A 185 -2.53 -19.67 4.90
C TYR A 185 -3.17 -18.33 5.25
N PHE A 186 -3.12 -18.04 6.54
CA PHE A 186 -3.35 -16.72 7.09
C PHE A 186 -2.38 -16.44 8.24
N SER A 187 -1.69 -15.29 8.22
CA SER A 187 -0.93 -14.79 9.37
C SER A 187 -1.38 -13.37 9.72
N GLY A 188 -1.66 -13.11 10.98
CA GLY A 188 -1.95 -11.76 11.44
C GLY A 188 -2.72 -11.65 12.75
N SER A 189 -2.82 -10.43 13.28
CA SER A 189 -3.53 -10.18 14.53
C SER A 189 -5.04 -10.16 14.34
N VAL A 190 -5.76 -10.85 15.19
CA VAL A 190 -7.23 -10.80 15.25
C VAL A 190 -7.69 -9.70 16.20
N VAL A 191 -6.95 -9.49 17.30
CA VAL A 191 -7.20 -8.41 18.26
C VAL A 191 -5.92 -7.62 18.41
N HIS A 192 -5.92 -6.36 17.99
CA HIS A 192 -4.69 -5.56 17.96
C HIS A 192 -4.43 -4.75 19.23
N ILE A 193 -5.49 -4.29 19.93
CA ILE A 193 -5.39 -3.48 21.15
C ILE A 193 -6.52 -3.86 22.08
N PRO A 194 -6.26 -4.09 23.37
CA PRO A 194 -7.33 -4.20 24.34
C PRO A 194 -7.99 -2.83 24.50
N TYR A 195 -9.16 -2.67 23.88
CA TYR A 195 -9.94 -1.45 24.07
C TYR A 195 -10.46 -1.37 25.52
N PRO A 196 -10.56 -0.16 26.11
CA PRO A 196 -11.16 0.05 27.43
C PRO A 196 -12.56 -0.56 27.53
N LEU A 197 -12.98 -0.93 28.75
CA LEU A 197 -14.28 -1.59 28.99
C LEU A 197 -15.50 -0.81 28.47
N TRP A 198 -15.40 0.54 28.49
CA TRP A 198 -16.48 1.43 27.98
C TRP A 198 -16.49 1.64 26.47
N SER A 199 -15.50 1.11 25.75
CA SER A 199 -15.41 1.31 24.31
C SER A 199 -16.33 0.36 23.54
N PHE A 200 -17.22 0.90 22.70
CA PHE A 200 -18.05 0.12 21.79
C PHE A 200 -17.21 -0.82 20.90
N LYS A 201 -15.97 -0.46 20.57
CA LYS A 201 -15.05 -1.29 19.79
C LYS A 201 -14.66 -2.58 20.51
N ARG A 202 -14.69 -2.58 21.86
CA ARG A 202 -14.42 -3.78 22.65
C ARG A 202 -15.57 -4.78 22.49
N TRP A 203 -16.81 -4.30 22.46
CA TRP A 203 -18.02 -5.13 22.46
C TRP A 203 -18.45 -5.53 21.05
N LEU A 204 -18.46 -4.57 20.13
CA LEU A 204 -18.90 -4.80 18.74
C LEU A 204 -17.75 -5.20 17.81
N GLY A 205 -16.49 -4.96 18.21
CA GLY A 205 -15.33 -5.16 17.37
C GLY A 205 -15.10 -4.00 16.38
N THR A 206 -14.23 -4.25 15.42
CA THR A 206 -13.96 -3.37 14.27
C THR A 206 -14.20 -4.16 12.99
N PRO A 207 -14.41 -3.52 11.83
CA PRO A 207 -14.50 -4.23 10.55
C PRO A 207 -13.35 -5.21 10.34
N LYS A 208 -12.12 -4.81 10.67
CA LYS A 208 -10.93 -5.66 10.64
C LYS A 208 -11.08 -6.91 11.50
N THR A 209 -11.50 -6.75 12.75
CA THR A 209 -11.58 -7.89 13.70
C THR A 209 -12.72 -8.83 13.33
N LEU A 210 -13.85 -8.30 12.87
CA LEU A 210 -15.00 -9.11 12.43
C LEU A 210 -14.68 -9.89 11.16
N ALA A 211 -14.15 -9.24 10.13
CA ALA A 211 -13.79 -9.91 8.89
C ALA A 211 -12.83 -11.08 9.15
N ARG A 212 -11.81 -10.87 10.00
CA ARG A 212 -10.85 -11.92 10.36
C ARG A 212 -11.46 -13.05 11.18
N LYS A 213 -12.36 -12.75 12.10
CA LYS A 213 -13.10 -13.76 12.86
C LYS A 213 -14.00 -14.60 11.97
N LEU A 214 -14.75 -13.98 11.05
CA LEU A 214 -15.60 -14.67 10.09
C LEU A 214 -14.77 -15.58 9.19
N MET A 215 -13.67 -15.07 8.64
CA MET A 215 -12.72 -15.86 7.83
C MET A 215 -12.19 -17.08 8.59
N ILE A 216 -11.70 -16.90 9.83
CA ILE A 216 -11.19 -18.00 10.67
C ILE A 216 -12.28 -19.02 10.98
N SER A 217 -13.50 -18.55 11.27
CA SER A 217 -14.62 -19.44 11.50
C SER A 217 -14.92 -20.29 10.26
N SER A 218 -14.96 -19.68 9.09
CA SER A 218 -15.27 -20.37 7.82
C SER A 218 -14.18 -21.38 7.45
N ILE A 219 -12.89 -21.01 7.62
CA ILE A 219 -11.81 -21.97 7.33
C ILE A 219 -11.79 -23.14 8.30
N ASN A 220 -12.07 -22.91 9.59
CA ASN A 220 -12.17 -23.97 10.59
C ASN A 220 -13.36 -24.92 10.32
N GLN A 221 -14.49 -24.41 9.86
CA GLN A 221 -15.63 -25.23 9.43
C GLN A 221 -15.27 -26.07 8.20
N PHE A 222 -14.58 -25.47 7.22
CA PHE A 222 -14.13 -26.18 6.03
C PHE A 222 -13.16 -27.31 6.38
N LYS A 223 -12.16 -27.04 7.24
CA LYS A 223 -11.19 -28.03 7.70
C LYS A 223 -11.84 -29.21 8.41
N LYS A 224 -12.88 -28.99 9.23
CA LYS A 224 -13.63 -30.06 9.88
C LYS A 224 -14.31 -31.01 8.89
N LYS A 225 -14.77 -30.49 7.75
CA LYS A 225 -15.41 -31.27 6.68
C LYS A 225 -14.40 -31.94 5.75
N ASN A 226 -13.19 -31.42 5.70
CA ASN A 226 -12.10 -31.85 4.80
C ASN A 226 -10.81 -32.04 5.62
N PRO A 227 -10.61 -33.18 6.32
CA PRO A 227 -9.48 -33.39 7.23
C PRO A 227 -8.11 -33.30 6.55
N ASP A 228 -8.02 -33.71 5.28
CA ASP A 228 -6.77 -33.69 4.48
C ASP A 228 -6.36 -32.28 4.03
N PHE A 229 -7.24 -31.30 4.22
CA PHE A 229 -6.99 -29.92 3.85
C PHE A 229 -5.98 -29.25 4.79
N LYS A 230 -4.83 -28.87 4.26
CA LYS A 230 -3.70 -28.34 5.02
C LYS A 230 -3.84 -26.83 5.22
N VAL A 231 -4.21 -26.44 6.41
CA VAL A 231 -4.38 -25.03 6.82
C VAL A 231 -3.27 -24.64 7.77
N GLU A 232 -2.59 -23.53 7.49
CA GLU A 232 -1.69 -22.88 8.41
C GLU A 232 -2.28 -21.53 8.88
N LEU A 233 -2.50 -21.39 10.20
CA LEU A 233 -3.05 -20.19 10.82
C LEU A 233 -2.09 -19.66 11.88
N SER A 234 -1.36 -18.61 11.57
CA SER A 234 -0.47 -17.92 12.50
C SER A 234 -1.16 -16.66 13.06
N ILE A 235 -1.86 -16.82 14.19
CA ILE A 235 -2.55 -15.72 14.86
C ILE A 235 -1.56 -15.02 15.79
N THR A 236 -1.21 -13.76 15.45
CA THR A 236 -0.27 -12.95 16.20
C THR A 236 -0.98 -11.97 17.14
N GLY A 237 -0.38 -11.71 18.31
CA GLY A 237 -0.91 -10.72 19.28
C GLY A 237 -0.68 -9.26 18.87
N GLY A 238 0.18 -8.97 17.88
CA GLY A 238 0.50 -7.62 17.42
C GLY A 238 1.52 -7.60 16.28
N PHE A 239 1.75 -6.40 15.74
CA PHE A 239 2.68 -6.16 14.61
C PHE A 239 4.16 -6.08 15.03
N ARG A 240 4.44 -5.95 16.32
CA ARG A 240 5.72 -5.45 16.81
C ARG A 240 6.47 -6.49 17.60
N ASN A 241 6.87 -7.56 17.24
CA ASN A 241 7.85 -8.42 17.95
C ASN A 241 8.12 -9.69 17.15
N ARG A 242 8.44 -9.51 15.86
CA ARG A 242 8.92 -10.62 15.06
C ARG A 242 10.44 -10.65 15.17
N THR A 243 10.99 -11.79 15.49
CA THR A 243 12.42 -12.08 15.36
C THR A 243 12.76 -12.27 13.88
N VAL A 244 14.04 -12.22 13.52
CA VAL A 244 14.51 -12.54 12.16
C VAL A 244 14.10 -13.97 11.75
N GLU A 245 14.00 -14.85 12.72
CA GLU A 245 13.56 -16.23 12.53
C GLU A 245 12.07 -16.35 12.26
N ASP A 246 11.25 -15.52 12.94
CA ASP A 246 9.80 -15.41 12.65
C ASP A 246 9.54 -14.87 11.24
N GLU A 247 10.35 -13.93 10.77
CA GLU A 247 10.24 -13.38 9.42
C GLU A 247 10.65 -14.38 8.35
N ARG A 248 11.69 -15.17 8.63
CA ARG A 248 12.13 -16.24 7.74
C ARG A 248 11.04 -17.30 7.60
N SER A 249 10.54 -17.79 8.74
CA SER A 249 9.44 -18.74 8.78
C SER A 249 8.20 -18.23 8.06
N TYR A 250 7.85 -16.95 8.24
CA TYR A 250 6.73 -16.31 7.53
C TYR A 250 6.88 -16.37 6.00
N CYS A 251 8.06 -16.02 5.47
CA CYS A 251 8.32 -16.04 4.03
C CYS A 251 8.32 -17.46 3.46
N GLU A 252 8.88 -18.42 4.20
CA GLU A 252 8.93 -19.84 3.82
C GLU A 252 7.52 -20.45 3.79
N ILE A 253 6.69 -20.18 4.79
CA ILE A 253 5.29 -20.62 4.82
C ILE A 253 4.49 -19.98 3.69
N MET A 254 4.69 -18.68 3.44
CA MET A 254 4.01 -17.99 2.34
C MET A 254 4.38 -18.61 0.99
N MET A 255 5.67 -18.95 0.78
CA MET A 255 6.17 -19.63 -0.40
C MET A 255 5.56 -21.02 -0.57
N ASP A 256 5.36 -21.74 0.52
CA ASP A 256 4.78 -23.09 0.54
C ASP A 256 3.25 -23.11 0.56
N THR A 257 2.62 -21.96 0.31
CA THR A 257 1.16 -21.79 0.35
C THR A 257 0.57 -21.65 -1.04
N LYS A 258 -0.50 -22.39 -1.33
CA LYS A 258 -1.27 -22.29 -2.58
C LYS A 258 -2.21 -21.08 -2.56
N ILE A 259 -3.05 -20.97 -1.53
CA ILE A 259 -4.09 -19.94 -1.40
C ILE A 259 -3.81 -19.09 -0.16
N CYS A 260 -3.56 -17.80 -0.34
CA CYS A 260 -3.36 -16.86 0.77
C CYS A 260 -4.66 -16.08 1.05
N LEU A 261 -5.12 -16.15 2.31
CA LEU A 261 -6.29 -15.38 2.75
C LEU A 261 -5.85 -14.00 3.22
N VAL A 262 -6.41 -12.97 2.60
CA VAL A 262 -6.05 -11.58 2.83
C VAL A 262 -7.28 -10.77 3.27
N PRO A 263 -7.83 -11.02 4.48
CA PRO A 263 -8.88 -10.19 5.02
C PRO A 263 -8.37 -8.77 5.27
N ARG A 264 -9.26 -7.80 5.13
CA ARG A 264 -8.95 -6.38 5.32
C ARG A 264 -8.19 -6.08 6.61
N GLY A 265 -7.34 -5.06 6.53
CA GLY A 265 -6.79 -4.34 7.66
C GLY A 265 -7.73 -3.25 8.13
N THR A 266 -7.19 -2.12 8.58
CA THR A 266 -7.94 -0.87 8.72
C THR A 266 -8.33 -0.34 7.33
N SER A 267 -7.40 -0.44 6.36
CA SER A 267 -7.65 -0.31 4.93
C SER A 267 -7.85 -1.67 4.25
N PHE A 268 -8.29 -1.68 3.01
CA PHE A 268 -8.39 -2.89 2.19
C PHE A 268 -7.03 -3.35 1.66
N GLU A 269 -6.07 -2.44 1.55
CA GLU A 269 -4.71 -2.77 1.14
C GLU A 269 -3.87 -3.19 2.36
N THR A 270 -3.18 -4.30 2.24
CA THR A 270 -2.27 -4.82 3.27
C THR A 270 -0.99 -5.31 2.63
N THR A 271 0.14 -5.26 3.34
CA THR A 271 1.42 -5.79 2.85
C THR A 271 1.32 -7.25 2.45
N ARG A 272 0.53 -8.05 3.18
CA ARG A 272 0.30 -9.47 2.88
C ARG A 272 -0.25 -9.70 1.47
N PHE A 273 -1.07 -8.80 0.96
CA PHE A 273 -1.57 -8.86 -0.41
C PHE A 273 -0.39 -8.90 -1.41
N PHE A 274 0.52 -7.95 -1.27
CA PHE A 274 1.67 -7.82 -2.15
C PHE A 274 2.70 -8.93 -1.95
N GLU A 275 2.91 -9.35 -0.69
CA GLU A 275 3.78 -10.47 -0.34
C GLU A 275 3.29 -11.78 -0.95
N ALA A 276 1.99 -12.07 -0.84
CA ALA A 276 1.38 -13.26 -1.43
C ALA A 276 1.48 -13.26 -2.96
N MET A 277 1.20 -12.13 -3.61
CA MET A 277 1.33 -11.99 -5.06
C MET A 277 2.78 -12.16 -5.54
N LYS A 278 3.75 -11.62 -4.78
CA LYS A 278 5.18 -11.78 -5.08
C LYS A 278 5.61 -13.25 -5.09
N TYR A 279 5.06 -14.04 -4.19
CA TYR A 279 5.33 -15.49 -4.13
C TYR A 279 4.40 -16.33 -5.01
N GLY A 280 3.52 -15.71 -5.80
CA GLY A 280 2.61 -16.42 -6.70
C GLY A 280 1.50 -17.18 -5.98
N CYS A 281 1.11 -16.78 -4.77
CA CYS A 281 -0.08 -17.35 -4.13
C CYS A 281 -1.35 -16.90 -4.87
N ILE A 282 -2.38 -17.73 -4.84
CA ILE A 282 -3.73 -17.33 -5.21
C ILE A 282 -4.30 -16.52 -4.04
N VAL A 283 -4.62 -15.27 -4.27
CA VAL A 283 -5.10 -14.37 -3.21
C VAL A 283 -6.62 -14.35 -3.17
N VAL A 284 -7.19 -14.63 -1.99
CA VAL A 284 -8.60 -14.38 -1.70
C VAL A 284 -8.68 -13.17 -0.76
N THR A 285 -9.35 -12.12 -1.20
CA THR A 285 -9.44 -10.84 -0.48
C THR A 285 -10.84 -10.25 -0.57
N GLU A 286 -11.11 -9.22 0.23
CA GLU A 286 -12.30 -8.39 0.10
C GLU A 286 -12.15 -7.41 -1.08
N ALA A 287 -13.05 -6.42 -1.19
CA ALA A 287 -13.01 -5.41 -2.24
C ALA A 287 -11.66 -4.69 -2.31
N LEU A 288 -11.21 -4.40 -3.52
CA LEU A 288 -10.01 -3.61 -3.78
C LEU A 288 -10.38 -2.24 -4.35
N PRO A 289 -9.67 -1.16 -3.95
CA PRO A 289 -9.86 0.16 -4.55
C PRO A 289 -9.37 0.18 -6.00
N SER A 290 -10.04 0.99 -6.84
CA SER A 290 -9.58 1.20 -8.22
C SER A 290 -8.32 2.07 -8.21
N ARG A 291 -7.17 1.44 -8.37
CA ARG A 291 -5.85 2.06 -8.47
C ARG A 291 -5.08 1.45 -9.62
N TRP A 292 -4.18 2.22 -10.23
CA TRP A 292 -3.45 1.78 -11.41
C TRP A 292 -2.75 0.43 -11.21
N TYR A 293 -2.18 0.19 -10.02
CA TYR A 293 -1.46 -1.04 -9.69
C TYR A 293 -2.36 -2.18 -9.21
N LEU A 294 -3.63 -1.94 -8.85
CA LEU A 294 -4.58 -2.97 -8.43
C LEU A 294 -5.52 -3.40 -9.56
N ASN A 295 -5.66 -2.56 -10.59
CA ASN A 295 -6.51 -2.88 -11.72
C ASN A 295 -5.98 -4.11 -12.45
N GLY A 296 -6.87 -5.08 -12.71
CA GLY A 296 -6.51 -6.32 -13.38
C GLY A 296 -5.70 -7.31 -12.52
N SER A 297 -5.61 -7.10 -11.19
CA SER A 297 -5.00 -8.10 -10.30
C SER A 297 -5.77 -9.42 -10.35
N PRO A 298 -5.09 -10.57 -10.50
CA PRO A 298 -5.71 -11.88 -10.64
C PRO A 298 -6.12 -12.46 -9.27
N VAL A 299 -6.96 -11.72 -8.53
CA VAL A 299 -7.39 -12.10 -7.19
C VAL A 299 -8.85 -12.51 -7.18
N ILE A 300 -9.23 -13.32 -6.22
CA ILE A 300 -10.62 -13.65 -5.96
C ILE A 300 -11.15 -12.68 -4.91
N GLN A 301 -12.08 -11.82 -5.32
CA GLN A 301 -12.76 -10.93 -4.38
C GLN A 301 -13.96 -11.63 -3.78
N ILE A 302 -14.04 -11.60 -2.44
CA ILE A 302 -15.11 -12.19 -1.66
C ILE A 302 -15.92 -11.07 -0.99
N GLU A 303 -17.24 -11.14 -1.10
CA GLU A 303 -18.13 -10.18 -0.43
C GLU A 303 -18.45 -10.58 1.01
N ASP A 304 -18.54 -11.89 1.26
CA ASP A 304 -18.78 -12.46 2.59
C ASP A 304 -17.82 -13.65 2.81
N TRP A 305 -17.10 -13.62 3.92
CA TRP A 305 -16.20 -14.71 4.29
C TRP A 305 -16.92 -16.05 4.54
N GLN A 306 -18.24 -16.05 4.69
CA GLN A 306 -19.06 -17.28 4.75
C GLN A 306 -19.07 -18.04 3.42
N ASP A 307 -18.82 -17.35 2.28
CA ASP A 307 -18.73 -17.96 0.96
C ASP A 307 -17.36 -18.64 0.70
N LEU A 308 -16.41 -18.54 1.64
CA LEU A 308 -15.05 -19.07 1.48
C LEU A 308 -15.03 -20.56 1.14
N GLU A 309 -15.90 -21.37 1.76
CA GLU A 309 -15.98 -22.80 1.48
C GLU A 309 -16.22 -23.10 -0.01
N LYS A 310 -17.13 -22.38 -0.64
CA LYS A 310 -17.46 -22.54 -2.07
C LYS A 310 -16.25 -22.20 -2.97
N ILE A 311 -15.52 -21.14 -2.60
CA ILE A 311 -14.34 -20.69 -3.34
C ILE A 311 -13.21 -21.73 -3.22
N LEU A 312 -12.94 -22.21 -2.01
CA LEU A 312 -11.90 -23.21 -1.78
C LEU A 312 -12.17 -24.51 -2.53
N LYS A 313 -13.41 -25.02 -2.49
CA LYS A 313 -13.80 -26.22 -3.26
C LYS A 313 -13.52 -26.03 -4.75
N LYS A 314 -14.01 -24.92 -5.33
CA LYS A 314 -13.82 -24.64 -6.77
C LYS A 314 -12.34 -24.58 -7.16
N LEU A 315 -11.48 -24.01 -6.32
CA LEU A 315 -10.06 -23.93 -6.59
C LEU A 315 -9.37 -25.30 -6.49
N LEU A 316 -9.60 -26.02 -5.39
CA LEU A 316 -8.94 -27.29 -5.10
C LEU A 316 -9.33 -28.39 -6.10
N GLU A 317 -10.55 -28.33 -6.64
CA GLU A 317 -11.04 -29.26 -7.66
C GLU A 317 -10.50 -28.94 -9.07
N ASN A 318 -9.89 -27.77 -9.27
CA ASN A 318 -9.42 -27.32 -10.59
C ASN A 318 -7.92 -26.92 -10.57
N GLN A 319 -7.05 -27.92 -10.68
CA GLN A 319 -5.60 -27.73 -10.71
C GLN A 319 -5.13 -26.84 -11.86
N GLN A 320 -5.79 -26.90 -13.01
CA GLN A 320 -5.43 -26.06 -14.17
C GLN A 320 -5.68 -24.58 -13.83
N LEU A 321 -6.83 -24.26 -13.24
CA LEU A 321 -7.16 -22.89 -12.81
C LEU A 321 -6.13 -22.39 -11.76
N MET A 322 -5.72 -23.25 -10.83
CA MET A 322 -4.71 -22.89 -9.84
C MET A 322 -3.35 -22.57 -10.48
N ARG A 323 -2.90 -23.35 -11.45
CA ARG A 323 -1.67 -23.05 -12.21
C ARG A 323 -1.74 -21.72 -12.94
N GLU A 324 -2.84 -21.49 -13.63
CA GLU A 324 -3.07 -20.23 -14.36
C GLU A 324 -3.05 -19.02 -13.43
N MET A 325 -3.76 -19.08 -12.31
CA MET A 325 -3.80 -17.99 -11.32
C MET A 325 -2.44 -17.77 -10.66
N HIS A 326 -1.69 -18.83 -10.39
CA HIS A 326 -0.32 -18.74 -9.88
C HIS A 326 0.58 -17.95 -10.84
N GLN A 327 0.60 -18.31 -12.11
CA GLN A 327 1.40 -17.61 -13.13
C GLN A 327 0.93 -16.16 -13.33
N GLN A 328 -0.38 -15.93 -13.30
CA GLN A 328 -0.94 -14.58 -13.38
C GLN A 328 -0.52 -13.73 -12.19
N SER A 329 -0.46 -14.28 -10.97
CA SER A 329 -0.01 -13.57 -9.75
C SER A 329 1.45 -13.15 -9.88
N LEU A 330 2.34 -14.05 -10.31
CA LEU A 330 3.75 -13.74 -10.54
C LEU A 330 3.95 -12.68 -11.62
N ASN A 331 3.25 -12.81 -12.75
CA ASN A 331 3.31 -11.85 -13.84
C ASN A 331 2.77 -10.49 -13.44
N TRP A 332 1.66 -10.46 -12.69
CA TRP A 332 1.09 -9.23 -12.18
C TRP A 332 2.06 -8.51 -11.23
N TRP A 333 2.64 -9.24 -10.26
CA TRP A 333 3.65 -8.66 -9.37
C TRP A 333 4.80 -8.04 -10.16
N LYS A 334 5.38 -8.81 -11.08
CA LYS A 334 6.53 -8.38 -11.89
C LYS A 334 6.24 -7.12 -12.70
N ASN A 335 5.04 -7.00 -13.26
CA ASN A 335 4.68 -5.96 -14.23
C ASN A 335 3.92 -4.76 -13.62
N GLN A 336 3.46 -4.86 -12.36
CA GLN A 336 2.67 -3.79 -11.73
C GLN A 336 3.27 -3.28 -10.41
N CYS A 337 3.87 -4.14 -9.61
CA CYS A 337 4.24 -3.80 -8.23
C CYS A 337 5.71 -4.09 -7.91
N SER A 338 6.50 -4.64 -8.85
CA SER A 338 7.93 -4.80 -8.61
C SER A 338 8.61 -3.45 -8.39
N GLU A 339 9.69 -3.46 -7.66
CA GLU A 339 10.45 -2.27 -7.25
C GLU A 339 10.92 -1.45 -8.47
N ALA A 340 11.29 -2.14 -9.56
CA ALA A 340 11.71 -1.51 -10.80
C ALA A 340 10.54 -0.74 -11.46
N ILE A 341 9.38 -1.37 -11.62
CA ILE A 341 8.19 -0.77 -12.25
C ILE A 341 7.68 0.42 -11.44
N VAL A 342 7.67 0.31 -10.13
CA VAL A 342 7.24 1.42 -9.26
C VAL A 342 8.27 2.55 -9.29
N GLY A 343 9.56 2.25 -9.36
CA GLY A 343 10.63 3.24 -9.58
C GLY A 343 10.46 3.98 -10.89
N GLU A 344 10.23 3.27 -12.00
CA GLU A 344 9.95 3.86 -13.33
C GLU A 344 8.71 4.74 -13.32
N TYR A 345 7.62 4.28 -12.70
CA TYR A 345 6.41 5.08 -12.55
C TYR A 345 6.66 6.40 -11.82
N ILE A 346 7.43 6.37 -10.73
CA ILE A 346 7.78 7.57 -9.95
C ILE A 346 8.61 8.54 -10.81
N VAL A 347 9.61 8.03 -11.51
CA VAL A 347 10.46 8.82 -12.42
C VAL A 347 9.60 9.48 -13.50
N GLU A 348 8.73 8.73 -14.18
CA GLU A 348 7.82 9.26 -15.19
C GLU A 348 6.95 10.40 -14.63
N LYS A 349 6.35 10.22 -13.44
CA LYS A 349 5.51 11.26 -12.84
C LYS A 349 6.30 12.50 -12.45
N LEU A 350 7.50 12.34 -11.91
CA LEU A 350 8.36 13.47 -11.57
C LEU A 350 8.89 14.19 -12.81
N TYR A 351 9.18 13.46 -13.91
CA TYR A 351 9.65 14.05 -15.16
C TYR A 351 8.58 14.83 -15.91
N ARG A 352 7.37 14.30 -16.04
CA ARG A 352 6.23 14.99 -16.67
C ARG A 352 5.93 16.33 -16.01
N ASN A 353 6.13 16.43 -14.70
CA ASN A 353 5.94 17.69 -13.96
C ASN A 353 6.96 18.78 -14.35
N ILE A 354 8.16 18.41 -14.79
CA ILE A 354 9.17 19.36 -15.29
C ILE A 354 8.70 19.96 -16.61
N THR A 355 8.24 19.14 -17.53
CA THR A 355 7.87 19.52 -18.89
C THR A 355 6.66 20.46 -18.90
N VAL A 356 5.70 20.25 -18.00
CA VAL A 356 4.54 21.13 -17.83
C VAL A 356 4.95 22.48 -17.26
N SER A 357 5.81 22.51 -16.25
CA SER A 357 6.29 23.75 -15.60
C SER A 357 7.13 24.61 -16.56
N THR A 358 7.94 24.02 -17.43
CA THR A 358 8.75 24.73 -18.43
C THR A 358 7.93 25.30 -19.58
N LYS A 359 6.90 24.58 -20.05
CA LYS A 359 5.97 25.09 -21.09
C LYS A 359 5.17 26.30 -20.62
N TYR A 360 4.72 26.32 -19.36
CA TYR A 360 4.03 27.50 -18.80
C TYR A 360 4.96 28.71 -18.63
N LYS A 361 6.22 28.53 -18.27
CA LYS A 361 7.20 29.63 -18.19
C LYS A 361 7.57 30.17 -19.57
N ALA A 362 7.67 29.32 -20.59
CA ALA A 362 7.95 29.75 -21.97
C ALA A 362 6.74 30.47 -22.63
N GLY A 363 5.51 30.03 -22.34
CA GLY A 363 4.29 30.67 -22.86
C GLY A 363 4.02 32.07 -22.30
N VAL A 364 4.46 32.36 -21.06
CA VAL A 364 4.31 33.68 -20.43
C VAL A 364 5.36 34.68 -20.94
N SER A 365 6.51 34.21 -21.47
CA SER A 365 7.54 35.11 -22.02
C SER A 365 7.29 35.56 -23.45
N MET A 366 6.36 34.95 -24.18
CA MET A 366 6.01 35.34 -25.56
C MET A 366 4.85 36.38 -25.70
N SER A 367 4.24 36.80 -24.60
CA SER A 367 3.13 37.73 -24.63
C SER A 367 3.44 39.19 -24.23
N LEU A 368 4.71 39.56 -24.14
CA LEU A 368 5.16 40.91 -23.81
C LEU A 368 6.10 41.45 -24.88
N THR A 369 5.60 41.65 -26.10
CA THR A 369 6.11 42.67 -27.02
C THR A 369 4.95 43.58 -27.38
N PRO A 370 4.94 44.85 -26.91
CA PRO A 370 3.98 45.83 -27.39
C PRO A 370 4.34 46.30 -28.82
N PRO A 371 3.36 46.81 -29.55
CA PRO A 371 3.53 47.24 -30.95
C PRO A 371 4.45 48.44 -31.13
#